data_75b1c573ec2d2d9bffbc45c6bf2ccfd9
#
_entry.id   75b1c573ec2d2d9bffbc45c6bf2ccfd9
#
_cell.length_a   1.000
_cell.length_b   1.000
_cell.length_c   1.000
_cell.angle_alpha   90.00
_cell.angle_beta   90.00
_cell.angle_gamma   90.00
#
_symmetry.space_group_name_H-M   'P 1'
#
loop_
_entity.id
_entity.type
_entity.pdbx_description
1 polymer ?
#
loop_
_entity_poly.entity_id
_entity_poly.type
_entity_poly.pdbx_seq_one_letter_code
_entity_poly.pdbx_strand_id
1 'polypeptide(L)'
;MCVVAFEPNPRHRAWLTRQAVAYQRRGWRYVAVFAAVGAGASDAKLTFVRPEKGSNNNDWGFSVEWGGASHESGERVEVPFVDLAGFVHHHVGRRAADQRVLMKMDIEGVEYLVLPSLLKTGASRSLDVLTLEKHRAKKVCPLHFLDVVVSHAQCKAMGRAWKSQFEGRGTRLLYLDDESYAADAPRPLPE
;
A
#
# COMPACT_ATOMS: atom_id res chain seq x y z
N MET A 1 8.55 11.67 -15.82
CA MET A 1 8.16 10.86 -14.64
C MET A 1 6.73 10.37 -14.85
N CYS A 2 6.42 9.14 -14.42
CA CYS A 2 5.07 8.61 -14.35
C CYS A 2 4.81 8.17 -12.91
N VAL A 3 3.66 8.52 -12.35
CA VAL A 3 3.26 8.15 -11.00
C VAL A 3 1.93 7.43 -11.06
N VAL A 4 1.83 6.29 -10.37
CA VAL A 4 0.56 5.61 -10.11
C VAL A 4 0.39 5.55 -8.60
N ALA A 5 -0.69 6.14 -8.10
CA ALA A 5 -1.04 6.16 -6.69
C ALA A 5 -2.29 5.30 -6.45
N PHE A 6 -2.21 4.36 -5.52
CA PHE A 6 -3.35 3.58 -5.07
C PHE A 6 -3.87 4.15 -3.76
N GLU A 7 -5.17 4.39 -3.67
CA GLU A 7 -5.82 4.93 -2.48
C GLU A 7 -7.19 4.29 -2.30
N PRO A 8 -7.37 3.48 -1.26
CA PRO A 8 -8.65 2.82 -1.00
C PRO A 8 -9.70 3.75 -0.38
N ASN A 9 -9.31 4.80 0.37
CA ASN A 9 -10.25 5.63 1.09
C ASN A 9 -11.07 6.51 0.15
N PRO A 10 -12.40 6.31 0.05
CA PRO A 10 -13.23 7.08 -0.88
C PRO A 10 -13.30 8.59 -0.55
N ARG A 11 -12.99 8.99 0.70
CA ARG A 11 -12.95 10.41 1.09
C ARG A 11 -11.79 11.16 0.44
N HIS A 12 -10.69 10.47 0.13
CA HIS A 12 -9.53 11.07 -0.52
C HIS A 12 -9.73 11.26 -2.03
N ARG A 13 -10.77 10.64 -2.63
CA ARG A 13 -11.00 10.68 -4.07
C ARG A 13 -11.03 12.08 -4.65
N ALA A 14 -11.81 12.99 -4.06
CA ALA A 14 -11.95 14.35 -4.59
C ALA A 14 -10.62 15.13 -4.57
N TRP A 15 -9.84 14.95 -3.50
CA TRP A 15 -8.54 15.60 -3.37
C TRP A 15 -7.52 15.03 -4.36
N LEU A 16 -7.39 13.71 -4.44
CA LEU A 16 -6.47 13.06 -5.37
C LEU A 16 -6.83 13.32 -6.83
N THR A 17 -8.12 13.42 -7.17
CA THR A 17 -8.55 13.80 -8.51
C THR A 17 -8.07 15.22 -8.86
N ARG A 18 -8.22 16.19 -7.95
CA ARG A 18 -7.70 17.54 -8.16
C ARG A 18 -6.18 17.55 -8.31
N GLN A 19 -5.48 16.77 -7.48
CA GLN A 19 -4.03 16.62 -7.56
C GLN A 19 -3.59 16.04 -8.90
N ALA A 20 -4.27 15.00 -9.38
CA ALA A 20 -4.00 14.38 -10.67
C ALA A 20 -4.11 15.40 -11.83
N VAL A 21 -5.20 16.19 -11.83
CA VAL A 21 -5.40 17.25 -12.82
C VAL A 21 -4.29 18.31 -12.77
N ALA A 22 -3.90 18.75 -11.54
CA ALA A 22 -2.84 19.74 -11.38
C ALA A 22 -1.49 19.24 -11.92
N TYR A 23 -1.14 18.00 -11.64
CA TYR A 23 0.10 17.39 -12.15
C TYR A 23 0.06 17.17 -13.67
N GLN A 24 -1.07 16.72 -14.22
CA GLN A 24 -1.23 16.54 -15.66
C GLN A 24 -1.10 17.86 -16.43
N ARG A 25 -1.64 18.97 -15.90
CA ARG A 25 -1.47 20.32 -16.48
C ARG A 25 0.00 20.75 -16.56
N ARG A 26 0.87 20.18 -15.74
CA ARG A 26 2.33 20.40 -15.74
C ARG A 26 3.09 19.41 -16.62
N GLY A 27 2.38 18.58 -17.38
CA GLY A 27 2.98 17.55 -18.23
C GLY A 27 3.46 16.31 -17.47
N TRP A 28 3.08 16.13 -16.18
CA TRP A 28 3.40 14.93 -15.44
C TRP A 28 2.33 13.87 -15.67
N ARG A 29 2.76 12.65 -15.87
CA ARG A 29 1.86 11.50 -15.97
C ARG A 29 1.55 10.98 -14.56
N TYR A 30 0.44 11.44 -14.01
CA TYR A 30 -0.06 11.03 -12.69
C TYR A 30 -1.42 10.36 -12.85
N VAL A 31 -1.57 9.17 -12.28
CA VAL A 31 -2.80 8.39 -12.27
C VAL A 31 -3.14 8.03 -10.83
N ALA A 32 -4.34 8.39 -10.38
CA ALA A 32 -4.90 7.92 -9.12
C ALA A 32 -5.82 6.73 -9.38
N VAL A 33 -5.54 5.61 -8.74
CA VAL A 33 -6.34 4.38 -8.77
C VAL A 33 -7.06 4.25 -7.44
N PHE A 34 -8.39 4.35 -7.47
CA PHE A 34 -9.21 4.30 -6.25
C PHE A 34 -9.53 2.85 -5.90
N ALA A 35 -8.53 2.15 -5.44
CA ALA A 35 -8.58 0.76 -5.02
C ALA A 35 -7.51 0.51 -3.96
N ALA A 36 -7.73 -0.50 -3.15
CA ALA A 36 -6.69 -1.06 -2.30
C ALA A 36 -5.67 -1.84 -3.15
N VAL A 37 -4.52 -2.15 -2.58
CA VAL A 37 -3.61 -3.15 -3.11
C VAL A 37 -3.69 -4.41 -2.26
N GLY A 38 -3.55 -5.56 -2.91
CA GLY A 38 -3.61 -6.87 -2.26
C GLY A 38 -2.76 -7.89 -2.98
N ALA A 39 -2.97 -9.16 -2.66
CA ALA A 39 -2.34 -10.29 -3.30
C ALA A 39 -3.43 -11.31 -3.72
N GLY A 40 -3.39 -11.77 -4.97
CA GLY A 40 -4.35 -12.74 -5.52
C GLY A 40 -5.35 -12.14 -6.50
N ALA A 41 -6.42 -12.86 -6.81
CA ALA A 41 -7.39 -12.46 -7.84
C ALA A 41 -8.05 -11.11 -7.54
N SER A 42 -8.11 -10.23 -8.54
CA SER A 42 -8.49 -8.82 -8.42
C SER A 42 -10.00 -8.55 -8.46
N ASP A 43 -10.85 -9.57 -8.58
CA ASP A 43 -12.30 -9.39 -8.73
C ASP A 43 -13.03 -9.28 -7.39
N ALA A 44 -12.33 -9.55 -6.29
CA ALA A 44 -12.87 -9.45 -4.96
C ALA A 44 -12.83 -8.00 -4.45
N LYS A 45 -13.70 -7.72 -3.49
CA LYS A 45 -13.66 -6.49 -2.70
C LYS A 45 -13.09 -6.78 -1.34
N LEU A 46 -12.49 -5.78 -0.75
CA LEU A 46 -12.03 -5.80 0.64
C LEU A 46 -12.92 -4.92 1.49
N THR A 47 -13.23 -5.40 2.68
CA THR A 47 -13.91 -4.57 3.69
C THR A 47 -12.87 -3.80 4.48
N PHE A 48 -12.99 -2.49 4.45
CA PHE A 48 -12.23 -1.58 5.29
C PHE A 48 -13.10 -1.09 6.44
N VAL A 49 -12.49 -0.87 7.58
CA VAL A 49 -13.14 -0.25 8.73
C VAL A 49 -12.64 1.18 8.87
N ARG A 50 -13.58 2.10 8.96
CA ARG A 50 -13.31 3.49 9.28
C ARG A 50 -13.60 3.71 10.76
N PRO A 51 -12.64 4.18 11.56
CA PRO A 51 -12.87 4.50 12.96
C PRO A 51 -14.00 5.54 13.13
N GLU A 52 -14.77 5.43 14.20
CA GLU A 52 -15.79 6.42 14.53
C GLU A 52 -15.18 7.81 14.73
N LYS A 53 -15.96 8.86 14.38
CA LYS A 53 -15.59 10.25 14.61
C LYS A 53 -15.36 10.49 16.09
N GLY A 54 -14.13 10.79 16.47
CA GLY A 54 -13.75 11.05 17.87
C GLY A 54 -12.31 10.69 18.18
N SER A 55 -11.73 9.74 17.46
CA SER A 55 -10.29 9.62 17.38
C SER A 55 -9.80 10.79 16.51
N ASN A 56 -8.92 11.60 17.02
CA ASN A 56 -8.31 12.77 16.36
C ASN A 56 -7.88 12.45 14.95
N ASN A 57 -8.80 12.47 13.94
CA ASN A 57 -8.15 12.27 12.73
C ASN A 57 -8.86 12.21 11.44
N ASN A 58 -8.32 12.79 10.57
CA ASN A 58 -8.31 12.84 9.11
C ASN A 58 -8.34 11.45 8.37
N ASP A 59 -9.08 10.45 8.90
CA ASP A 59 -9.22 9.09 8.33
C ASP A 59 -7.91 8.25 8.28
N TRP A 60 -6.91 8.55 9.11
CA TRP A 60 -5.64 7.83 9.19
C TRP A 60 -5.74 6.36 9.64
N GLY A 61 -6.81 5.96 10.24
CA GLY A 61 -7.03 4.57 10.66
C GLY A 61 -7.86 3.74 9.68
N PHE A 62 -8.00 4.19 8.42
CA PHE A 62 -8.74 3.44 7.41
C PHE A 62 -7.94 2.21 6.98
N SER A 63 -8.25 1.07 7.57
CA SER A 63 -7.51 -0.19 7.38
C SER A 63 -8.43 -1.34 7.04
N VAL A 64 -7.87 -2.39 6.45
CA VAL A 64 -8.64 -3.63 6.16
C VAL A 64 -9.16 -4.23 7.46
N GLU A 65 -10.39 -4.73 7.43
CA GLU A 65 -10.97 -5.48 8.54
C GLU A 65 -10.21 -6.80 8.71
N TRP A 66 -9.33 -6.82 9.70
CA TRP A 66 -8.66 -8.05 10.11
C TRP A 66 -9.51 -8.73 11.18
N GLY A 67 -9.63 -10.03 11.15
CA GLY A 67 -10.43 -10.80 12.11
C GLY A 67 -10.01 -10.75 13.58
N GLY A 68 -9.44 -9.64 14.04
CA GLY A 68 -8.98 -9.36 15.40
C GLY A 68 -9.69 -8.14 15.97
N ALA A 69 -9.90 -8.17 17.27
CA ALA A 69 -10.78 -7.34 18.10
C ALA A 69 -10.56 -5.82 18.13
N SER A 70 -9.82 -5.21 17.22
CA SER A 70 -9.45 -3.80 17.34
C SER A 70 -10.40 -2.80 16.66
N HIS A 71 -11.42 -3.26 15.92
CA HIS A 71 -12.34 -2.38 15.21
C HIS A 71 -13.80 -2.83 15.33
N GLU A 72 -14.26 -3.09 16.55
CA GLU A 72 -15.68 -3.46 16.80
C GLU A 72 -16.65 -2.32 16.49
N SER A 73 -16.19 -1.06 16.55
CA SER A 73 -16.98 0.13 16.22
C SER A 73 -16.38 0.88 15.03
N GLY A 74 -17.11 0.96 13.94
CA GLY A 74 -16.69 1.71 12.76
C GLY A 74 -17.57 1.47 11.55
N GLU A 75 -17.55 2.40 10.61
CA GLU A 75 -18.24 2.25 9.33
C GLU A 75 -17.47 1.26 8.45
N ARG A 76 -18.16 0.23 7.96
CA ARG A 76 -17.60 -0.73 7.00
C ARG A 76 -17.78 -0.23 5.58
N VAL A 77 -16.69 -0.21 4.82
CA VAL A 77 -16.67 0.26 3.45
C VAL A 77 -16.06 -0.82 2.55
N GLU A 78 -16.81 -1.26 1.56
CA GLU A 78 -16.29 -2.17 0.54
C GLU A 78 -15.49 -1.41 -0.51
N VAL A 79 -14.26 -1.86 -0.77
CA VAL A 79 -13.33 -1.25 -1.72
C VAL A 79 -12.84 -2.30 -2.70
N PRO A 80 -12.78 -2.00 -4.00
CA PRO A 80 -12.10 -2.87 -4.95
C PRO A 80 -10.62 -2.95 -4.60
N PHE A 81 -9.96 -4.06 -4.95
CA PHE A 81 -8.52 -4.15 -4.80
C PHE A 81 -7.83 -4.61 -6.09
N VAL A 82 -6.56 -4.30 -6.20
CA VAL A 82 -5.68 -4.67 -7.31
C VAL A 82 -4.62 -5.62 -6.80
N ASP A 83 -4.40 -6.75 -7.49
CA ASP A 83 -3.21 -7.58 -7.26
C ASP A 83 -1.97 -6.78 -7.65
N LEU A 84 -1.22 -6.31 -6.64
CA LEU A 84 -0.07 -5.46 -6.88
C LEU A 84 1.05 -6.20 -7.61
N ALA A 85 1.24 -7.48 -7.34
CA ALA A 85 2.28 -8.25 -8.01
C ALA A 85 1.98 -8.43 -9.51
N GLY A 86 0.72 -8.73 -9.85
CA GLY A 86 0.25 -8.76 -11.23
C GLY A 86 0.36 -7.40 -11.91
N PHE A 87 -0.05 -6.33 -11.23
CA PHE A 87 0.10 -4.98 -11.75
C PHE A 87 1.56 -4.63 -12.08
N VAL A 88 2.49 -4.88 -11.17
CA VAL A 88 3.92 -4.62 -11.39
C VAL A 88 4.45 -5.47 -12.54
N HIS A 89 4.07 -6.73 -12.61
CA HIS A 89 4.52 -7.62 -13.69
C HIS A 89 4.05 -7.12 -15.07
N HIS A 90 2.79 -6.74 -15.20
CA HIS A 90 2.20 -6.38 -16.49
C HIS A 90 2.53 -4.96 -16.95
N HIS A 91 2.60 -4.01 -16.01
CA HIS A 91 2.72 -2.57 -16.35
C HIS A 91 4.12 -2.00 -16.12
N VAL A 92 4.90 -2.59 -15.22
CA VAL A 92 6.23 -2.09 -14.84
C VAL A 92 7.35 -2.97 -15.40
N GLY A 93 7.13 -4.28 -15.52
CA GLY A 93 8.13 -5.25 -15.95
C GLY A 93 8.68 -5.05 -17.37
N ARG A 94 8.01 -4.25 -18.21
CA ARG A 94 8.40 -3.94 -19.59
C ARG A 94 9.10 -2.59 -19.74
N ARG A 95 9.63 -2.04 -18.66
CA ARG A 95 10.34 -0.75 -18.70
C ARG A 95 11.61 -0.80 -19.54
N ALA A 96 12.03 0.35 -20.08
CA ALA A 96 13.34 0.50 -20.71
C ALA A 96 14.47 0.42 -19.65
N ALA A 97 15.66 0.02 -20.06
CA ALA A 97 16.78 -0.24 -19.15
C ALA A 97 17.27 1.02 -18.39
N ASP A 98 17.04 2.19 -18.92
CA ASP A 98 17.38 3.49 -18.32
C ASP A 98 16.32 4.01 -17.34
N GLN A 99 15.15 3.37 -17.28
CA GLN A 99 14.08 3.78 -16.38
C GLN A 99 14.28 3.20 -14.99
N ARG A 100 13.96 4.01 -13.98
CA ARG A 100 13.98 3.63 -12.56
C ARG A 100 12.58 3.54 -12.02
N VAL A 101 12.35 2.54 -11.17
CA VAL A 101 11.07 2.32 -10.48
C VAL A 101 11.28 2.43 -8.99
N LEU A 102 10.61 3.43 -8.43
CA LEU A 102 10.55 3.63 -6.98
C LEU A 102 9.12 3.35 -6.51
N MET A 103 8.99 2.60 -5.44
CA MET A 103 7.71 2.33 -4.80
C MET A 103 7.76 2.80 -3.35
N LYS A 104 6.80 3.64 -2.94
CA LYS A 104 6.48 3.83 -1.52
C LYS A 104 5.33 2.88 -1.18
N MET A 105 5.44 2.18 -0.06
CA MET A 105 4.41 1.30 0.45
C MET A 105 4.14 1.62 1.92
N ASP A 106 2.88 1.95 2.20
CA ASP A 106 2.29 2.20 3.49
C ASP A 106 0.82 1.76 3.37
N ILE A 107 0.52 0.55 3.79
CA ILE A 107 -0.75 -0.14 3.49
C ILE A 107 -1.34 -0.84 4.71
N GLU A 108 -1.08 -0.30 5.89
CA GLU A 108 -1.78 -0.63 7.14
C GLU A 108 -1.83 -2.13 7.48
N GLY A 109 -0.71 -2.83 7.27
CA GLY A 109 -0.56 -4.25 7.62
C GLY A 109 -0.71 -5.23 6.44
N VAL A 110 -1.24 -4.79 5.28
CA VAL A 110 -1.36 -5.64 4.08
C VAL A 110 0.00 -6.02 3.50
N GLU A 111 1.09 -5.37 3.94
CA GLU A 111 2.47 -5.68 3.54
C GLU A 111 2.81 -7.15 3.71
N TYR A 112 2.27 -7.79 4.75
CA TYR A 112 2.52 -9.21 5.05
C TYR A 112 1.90 -10.17 4.02
N LEU A 113 1.05 -9.68 3.14
CA LEU A 113 0.50 -10.41 2.00
C LEU A 113 1.15 -9.99 0.68
N VAL A 114 1.30 -8.69 0.49
CA VAL A 114 1.78 -8.12 -0.77
C VAL A 114 3.26 -8.38 -1.00
N LEU A 115 4.12 -8.17 0.01
CA LEU A 115 5.57 -8.37 -0.15
C LEU A 115 5.95 -9.82 -0.48
N PRO A 116 5.39 -10.85 0.19
CA PRO A 116 5.60 -12.24 -0.22
C PRO A 116 5.13 -12.52 -1.65
N SER A 117 4.02 -11.92 -2.09
CA SER A 117 3.52 -12.08 -3.46
C SER A 117 4.49 -11.47 -4.48
N LEU A 118 4.99 -10.25 -4.25
CA LEU A 118 6.02 -9.61 -5.09
C LEU A 118 7.28 -10.47 -5.20
N LEU A 119 7.71 -11.08 -4.10
CA LEU A 119 8.87 -11.97 -4.07
C LEU A 119 8.59 -13.28 -4.81
N LYS A 120 7.45 -13.91 -4.56
CA LYS A 120 7.06 -15.21 -5.15
C LYS A 120 6.91 -15.12 -6.66
N THR A 121 6.28 -14.09 -7.17
CA THR A 121 6.06 -13.87 -8.61
C THR A 121 7.29 -13.35 -9.34
N GLY A 122 8.31 -12.88 -8.61
CA GLY A 122 9.48 -12.23 -9.18
C GLY A 122 9.25 -10.77 -9.58
N ALA A 123 8.06 -10.21 -9.35
CA ALA A 123 7.73 -8.83 -9.66
C ALA A 123 8.63 -7.82 -8.92
N SER A 124 9.16 -8.19 -7.76
CA SER A 124 10.15 -7.40 -7.02
C SER A 124 11.37 -7.00 -7.86
N ARG A 125 11.80 -7.83 -8.83
CA ARG A 125 12.95 -7.51 -9.70
C ARG A 125 12.71 -6.30 -10.61
N SER A 126 11.48 -5.89 -10.77
CA SER A 126 11.11 -4.69 -11.52
C SER A 126 11.21 -3.40 -10.70
N LEU A 127 11.51 -3.50 -9.41
CA LEU A 127 11.65 -2.37 -8.50
C LEU A 127 13.13 -2.10 -8.24
N ASP A 128 13.57 -0.85 -8.38
CA ASP A 128 14.93 -0.45 -7.99
C ASP A 128 14.98 -0.09 -6.50
N VAL A 129 13.95 0.62 -6.02
CA VAL A 129 13.84 1.02 -4.61
C VAL A 129 12.43 0.76 -4.12
N LEU A 130 12.32 0.15 -2.95
CA LEU A 130 11.10 0.03 -2.18
C LEU A 130 11.29 0.76 -0.85
N THR A 131 10.52 1.82 -0.61
CA THR A 131 10.41 2.45 0.70
C THR A 131 9.19 1.90 1.40
N LEU A 132 9.37 1.40 2.61
CA LEU A 132 8.35 0.65 3.33
C LEU A 132 8.10 1.24 4.71
N GLU A 133 6.87 1.66 4.98
CA GLU A 133 6.38 1.80 6.34
C GLU A 133 5.97 0.41 6.82
N LYS A 134 6.67 -0.07 7.85
CA LYS A 134 6.48 -1.44 8.33
C LYS A 134 5.62 -1.47 9.56
N HIS A 135 4.39 -1.94 9.42
CA HIS A 135 3.51 -2.16 10.56
C HIS A 135 3.97 -3.36 11.41
N ARG A 136 3.88 -3.20 12.73
CA ARG A 136 4.36 -4.23 13.66
C ARG A 136 3.47 -5.46 13.61
N ALA A 137 4.06 -6.64 13.38
CA ALA A 137 3.35 -7.91 13.35
C ALA A 137 2.39 -8.13 14.54
N LYS A 138 2.76 -7.66 15.73
CA LYS A 138 1.89 -7.79 16.93
C LYS A 138 0.62 -6.95 16.86
N LYS A 139 0.57 -5.92 16.00
CA LYS A 139 -0.61 -5.06 15.82
C LYS A 139 -1.53 -5.56 14.70
N VAL A 140 -0.97 -6.22 13.68
CA VAL A 140 -1.68 -6.57 12.45
C VAL A 140 -1.88 -8.07 12.22
N CYS A 141 -1.14 -8.93 12.91
CA CYS A 141 -1.27 -10.37 12.76
C CYS A 141 -1.94 -11.02 14.00
N PRO A 142 -2.71 -12.11 13.82
CA PRO A 142 -2.87 -12.87 12.57
C PRO A 142 -3.69 -12.11 11.54
N LEU A 143 -3.36 -12.33 10.26
CA LEU A 143 -4.10 -11.77 9.13
C LEU A 143 -5.02 -12.84 8.56
N HIS A 144 -6.27 -12.45 8.30
CA HIS A 144 -7.24 -13.23 7.55
C HIS A 144 -7.57 -12.45 6.27
N PHE A 145 -7.11 -12.95 5.14
CA PHE A 145 -7.31 -12.27 3.85
C PHE A 145 -7.82 -13.29 2.84
N LEU A 146 -9.08 -13.16 2.45
CA LEU A 146 -9.76 -14.17 1.65
C LEU A 146 -9.55 -15.55 2.30
N ASP A 147 -9.00 -16.51 1.56
CA ASP A 147 -8.72 -17.87 2.04
C ASP A 147 -7.31 -18.01 2.66
N VAL A 148 -6.57 -16.91 2.82
CA VAL A 148 -5.21 -16.91 3.35
C VAL A 148 -5.19 -16.49 4.80
N VAL A 149 -4.64 -17.35 5.66
CA VAL A 149 -4.38 -17.04 7.07
C VAL A 149 -2.88 -16.97 7.29
N VAL A 150 -2.41 -15.81 7.78
CA VAL A 150 -1.00 -15.62 8.13
C VAL A 150 -0.88 -15.46 9.63
N SER A 151 -0.25 -16.43 10.27
CA SER A 151 -0.07 -16.43 11.73
C SER A 151 0.92 -15.35 12.18
N HIS A 152 0.84 -14.99 13.46
CA HIS A 152 1.78 -14.04 14.07
C HIS A 152 3.25 -14.48 13.92
N ALA A 153 3.53 -15.77 14.07
CA ALA A 153 4.88 -16.32 13.92
C ALA A 153 5.40 -16.15 12.47
N GLN A 154 4.54 -16.40 11.47
CA GLN A 154 4.87 -16.18 10.06
C GLN A 154 5.12 -14.71 9.76
N CYS A 155 4.27 -13.78 10.21
CA CYS A 155 4.50 -12.34 10.06
C CYS A 155 5.83 -11.92 10.66
N LYS A 156 6.14 -12.36 11.87
CA LYS A 156 7.41 -12.04 12.54
C LYS A 156 8.62 -12.55 11.77
N ALA A 157 8.55 -13.78 11.22
CA ALA A 157 9.62 -14.37 10.41
C ALA A 157 9.80 -13.61 9.09
N MET A 158 8.71 -13.36 8.36
CA MET A 158 8.73 -12.59 7.11
C MET A 158 9.31 -11.21 7.30
N GLY A 159 8.81 -10.47 8.30
CA GLY A 159 9.27 -9.10 8.56
C GLY A 159 10.75 -8.97 8.93
N ARG A 160 11.40 -10.06 9.37
CA ARG A 160 12.86 -10.09 9.58
C ARG A 160 13.63 -10.40 8.29
N ALA A 161 13.02 -11.14 7.38
CA ALA A 161 13.69 -11.61 6.17
C ALA A 161 13.55 -10.66 4.96
N TRP A 162 12.60 -9.71 4.98
CA TRP A 162 12.29 -8.88 3.81
C TRP A 162 13.50 -8.16 3.24
N LYS A 163 14.30 -7.49 4.10
CA LYS A 163 15.44 -6.71 3.61
C LYS A 163 16.40 -7.59 2.79
N SER A 164 16.86 -8.70 3.35
CA SER A 164 17.77 -9.61 2.65
C SER A 164 17.15 -10.24 1.41
N GLN A 165 15.84 -10.55 1.44
CA GLN A 165 15.15 -11.14 0.31
C GLN A 165 14.96 -10.18 -0.86
N PHE A 166 14.66 -8.91 -0.61
CA PHE A 166 14.54 -7.88 -1.65
C PHE A 166 15.90 -7.48 -2.20
N GLU A 167 16.87 -7.21 -1.32
CA GLU A 167 18.23 -6.84 -1.73
C GLU A 167 18.92 -7.98 -2.50
N GLY A 168 18.73 -9.24 -2.12
CA GLY A 168 19.19 -10.41 -2.85
C GLY A 168 18.58 -10.56 -4.25
N ARG A 169 17.54 -9.79 -4.59
CA ARG A 169 16.90 -9.72 -5.90
C ARG A 169 17.17 -8.42 -6.66
N GLY A 170 18.00 -7.53 -6.12
CA GLY A 170 18.38 -6.28 -6.73
C GLY A 170 17.48 -5.08 -6.37
N THR A 171 16.50 -5.26 -5.48
CA THR A 171 15.63 -4.18 -4.99
C THR A 171 16.19 -3.61 -3.70
N ARG A 172 16.58 -2.34 -3.66
CA ARG A 172 16.99 -1.68 -2.41
C ARG A 172 15.76 -1.46 -1.51
N LEU A 173 15.74 -2.06 -0.31
CA LEU A 173 14.66 -1.87 0.66
C LEU A 173 15.08 -0.84 1.73
N LEU A 174 14.29 0.22 1.86
CA LEU A 174 14.43 1.25 2.88
C LEU A 174 13.20 1.23 3.80
N TYR A 175 13.43 1.22 5.11
CA TYR A 175 12.36 1.42 6.07
C TYR A 175 12.20 2.92 6.31
N LEU A 176 10.98 3.40 6.21
CA LEU A 176 10.59 4.74 6.61
C LEU A 176 9.82 4.63 7.93
N ASP A 177 10.18 5.47 8.86
CA ASP A 177 9.37 5.80 10.03
C ASP A 177 8.81 7.18 9.75
N ASP A 178 7.59 7.22 9.24
CA ASP A 178 7.00 8.45 8.70
C ASP A 178 5.95 9.03 9.67
N GLU A 179 6.06 8.70 10.97
CA GLU A 179 5.17 9.26 12.01
C GLU A 179 5.33 10.79 12.21
N SER A 180 6.09 11.47 11.34
CA SER A 180 6.31 12.91 11.39
C SER A 180 5.15 13.78 10.86
N TYR A 181 4.00 13.20 10.59
CA TYR A 181 2.82 13.88 10.06
C TYR A 181 2.17 14.93 10.98
N ALA A 182 2.55 14.96 12.24
CA ALA A 182 1.91 15.86 13.22
C ALA A 182 2.18 17.37 12.98
N ALA A 183 3.09 17.73 12.08
CA ALA A 183 3.50 19.10 11.82
C ALA A 183 3.12 19.65 10.44
N ASP A 184 2.68 18.79 9.52
CA ASP A 184 2.44 19.22 8.15
C ASP A 184 0.95 19.54 7.92
N ALA A 185 0.61 20.82 8.02
CA ALA A 185 -0.55 21.31 7.31
C ALA A 185 -0.45 20.88 5.83
N PRO A 186 -1.56 20.49 5.16
CA PRO A 186 -1.51 20.09 3.77
C PRO A 186 -0.83 21.19 2.97
N ARG A 187 0.34 20.87 2.41
CA ARG A 187 1.05 21.84 1.57
C ARG A 187 0.13 22.21 0.40
N PRO A 188 -0.02 23.48 0.10
CA PRO A 188 -0.80 23.88 -1.05
C PRO A 188 -0.26 23.13 -2.28
N LEU A 189 -1.18 22.67 -3.12
CA LEU A 189 -0.79 22.14 -4.42
C LEU A 189 0.08 23.19 -5.11
N PRO A 190 1.20 22.82 -5.71
CA PRO A 190 2.00 23.74 -6.46
C PRO A 190 1.11 24.41 -7.50
N GLU A 191 1.11 25.74 -7.56
CA GLU A 191 0.34 26.58 -8.53
C GLU A 191 0.70 26.25 -9.97
#